data_0be4f4be46b4a163e1b03dd25a5f882a
#
_entry.id   0be4f4be46b4a163e1b03dd25a5f882a
#
_cell.length_a   1.000
_cell.length_b   1.000
_cell.length_c   1.000
_cell.angle_alpha   90.00
_cell.angle_beta   90.00
_cell.angle_gamma   90.00
#
_symmetry.space_group_name_H-M   'P 1'
#
loop_
_entity.id
_entity.type
_entity.pdbx_description
1 polymer ?
#
loop_
_entity_poly.entity_id
_entity_poly.type
_entity_poly.pdbx_seq_one_letter_code
_entity_poly.pdbx_strand_id
1 'polypeptide(L)'
;MATLKIDGKKITAPEGATILEAARQHEIQIPTLCSNEALKPYGACRLCIVEVSKNGKTAIETACTYPAEDGLEVKTESARVREGRKLVIELYLARCPNVKIIRELAEEYGVTESAPQMGKDNDYCILCGLCVRACNEVVKAGAIQFAGSGINKIVDSPFHKTAEDCIACGSCAFICPTGIIKKNDLSATSVCTPESCSPTGAQREILNWQVEHKLKVCSKCGNPYAPEPHLQKITRQYNFLPEFFNICASCRQYPVVDEEKCLGCGGCMENCPIGALELEDRGGYDKKAHVFNENCTACHTCEDYCPMRAIS
;
A
#
# COMPACT_ATOMS: atom_id res chain seq x y z
N MET A 1 -7.02 -12.19 22.77
CA MET A 1 -5.79 -11.36 22.88
C MET A 1 -4.67 -12.23 23.42
N ALA A 2 -3.48 -12.16 22.82
CA ALA A 2 -2.30 -12.87 23.31
C ALA A 2 -1.42 -11.93 24.14
N THR A 3 -0.75 -12.46 25.18
CA THR A 3 0.19 -11.72 26.03
C THR A 3 1.59 -12.30 25.87
N LEU A 4 2.52 -11.48 25.41
CA LEU A 4 3.90 -11.86 25.15
C LEU A 4 4.89 -10.83 25.70
N LYS A 5 6.17 -11.16 25.69
CA LYS A 5 7.23 -10.20 26.02
C LYS A 5 8.09 -9.93 24.79
N ILE A 6 8.33 -8.66 24.46
CA ILE A 6 9.31 -8.25 23.45
C ILE A 6 10.37 -7.38 24.14
N ASP A 7 11.62 -7.81 24.06
CA ASP A 7 12.77 -7.16 24.72
C ASP A 7 12.52 -6.82 26.19
N GLY A 8 11.89 -7.77 26.91
CA GLY A 8 11.54 -7.65 28.31
C GLY A 8 10.26 -6.85 28.61
N LYS A 9 9.70 -6.13 27.66
CA LYS A 9 8.42 -5.40 27.82
C LYS A 9 7.26 -6.36 27.63
N LYS A 10 6.31 -6.38 28.57
CA LYS A 10 5.06 -7.13 28.47
C LYS A 10 4.09 -6.36 27.56
N ILE A 11 3.62 -6.98 26.49
CA ILE A 11 2.71 -6.41 25.53
C ILE A 11 1.51 -7.32 25.29
N THR A 12 0.42 -6.76 24.76
CA THR A 12 -0.76 -7.49 24.35
C THR A 12 -0.95 -7.33 22.85
N ALA A 13 -1.37 -8.40 22.18
CA ALA A 13 -1.63 -8.41 20.77
C ALA A 13 -3.05 -8.93 20.48
N PRO A 14 -3.73 -8.44 19.43
CA PRO A 14 -4.98 -9.02 18.96
C PRO A 14 -4.78 -10.50 18.57
N GLU A 15 -5.86 -11.27 18.64
CA GLU A 15 -5.84 -12.65 18.15
C GLU A 15 -5.55 -12.70 16.65
N GLY A 16 -4.63 -13.58 16.25
CA GLY A 16 -4.19 -13.71 14.86
C GLY A 16 -3.15 -12.70 14.40
N ALA A 17 -2.76 -11.72 15.23
CA ALA A 17 -1.69 -10.79 14.90
C ALA A 17 -0.34 -11.49 14.85
N THR A 18 0.57 -10.98 14.02
CA THR A 18 1.96 -11.41 13.96
C THR A 18 2.81 -10.69 15.03
N ILE A 19 4.00 -11.22 15.32
CA ILE A 19 4.96 -10.54 16.23
C ILE A 19 5.30 -9.13 15.68
N LEU A 20 5.42 -8.96 14.36
CA LEU A 20 5.71 -7.66 13.74
C LEU A 20 4.58 -6.65 13.97
N GLU A 21 3.33 -7.06 13.80
CA GLU A 21 2.16 -6.21 14.03
C GLU A 21 2.06 -5.83 15.51
N ALA A 22 2.25 -6.79 16.41
CA ALA A 22 2.29 -6.54 17.85
C ALA A 22 3.41 -5.56 18.24
N ALA A 23 4.61 -5.71 17.67
CA ALA A 23 5.74 -4.81 17.91
C ALA A 23 5.42 -3.38 17.44
N ARG A 24 4.85 -3.21 16.24
CA ARG A 24 4.47 -1.90 15.69
C ARG A 24 3.43 -1.17 16.54
N GLN A 25 2.41 -1.88 17.04
CA GLN A 25 1.40 -1.30 17.93
C GLN A 25 1.98 -0.75 19.24
N HIS A 26 3.15 -1.25 19.65
CA HIS A 26 3.85 -0.84 20.86
C HIS A 26 5.14 -0.05 20.57
N GLU A 27 5.29 0.51 19.37
CA GLU A 27 6.41 1.35 18.94
C GLU A 27 7.78 0.64 19.01
N ILE A 28 7.79 -0.70 18.94
CA ILE A 28 9.01 -1.48 18.86
C ILE A 28 9.38 -1.68 17.41
N GLN A 29 10.53 -1.17 17.01
CA GLN A 29 11.00 -1.25 15.64
C GLN A 29 11.66 -2.59 15.33
N ILE A 30 11.19 -3.25 14.27
CA ILE A 30 11.81 -4.44 13.68
C ILE A 30 11.99 -4.15 12.18
N PRO A 31 13.23 -4.21 11.66
CA PRO A 31 13.50 -3.84 10.26
C PRO A 31 12.82 -4.80 9.29
N THR A 32 12.27 -4.25 8.22
CA THR A 32 11.60 -5.03 7.18
C THR A 32 11.57 -4.28 5.85
N LEU A 33 11.70 -5.00 4.72
CA LEU A 33 11.64 -4.46 3.37
C LEU A 33 10.49 -5.07 2.52
N CYS A 34 9.83 -6.12 3.00
CA CYS A 34 8.78 -6.81 2.23
C CYS A 34 7.40 -6.82 2.93
N SER A 35 7.25 -6.08 4.01
CA SER A 35 5.99 -5.97 4.77
C SER A 35 5.33 -4.63 4.51
N ASN A 36 4.02 -4.67 4.27
CA ASN A 36 3.14 -3.51 4.16
C ASN A 36 1.77 -3.89 4.73
N GLU A 37 1.11 -2.97 5.38
CA GLU A 37 -0.17 -3.20 6.08
C GLU A 37 -1.31 -3.60 5.14
N ALA A 38 -1.29 -3.11 3.90
CA ALA A 38 -2.30 -3.46 2.89
C ALA A 38 -2.09 -4.86 2.28
N LEU A 39 -1.03 -5.58 2.64
CA LEU A 39 -0.64 -6.85 2.03
C LEU A 39 -0.51 -7.97 3.07
N LYS A 40 -0.86 -9.19 2.68
CA LYS A 40 -0.68 -10.35 3.56
C LYS A 40 0.78 -10.54 3.97
N PRO A 41 1.09 -11.15 5.11
CA PRO A 41 2.45 -11.53 5.49
C PRO A 41 3.15 -12.38 4.41
N TYR A 42 4.46 -12.13 4.15
CA TYR A 42 5.18 -12.82 3.07
C TYR A 42 6.52 -13.43 3.47
N GLY A 43 7.28 -12.78 4.35
CA GLY A 43 8.53 -13.32 4.90
C GLY A 43 9.70 -13.38 3.93
N ALA A 44 9.70 -12.65 2.80
CA ALA A 44 10.73 -12.77 1.76
C ALA A 44 12.07 -12.12 2.13
N CYS A 45 12.07 -10.91 2.73
CA CYS A 45 13.31 -10.16 2.93
C CYS A 45 14.20 -10.67 4.07
N ARG A 46 13.68 -11.45 4.99
CA ARG A 46 14.38 -12.02 6.14
C ARG A 46 15.02 -11.02 7.10
N LEU A 47 14.81 -9.72 6.96
CA LEU A 47 15.32 -8.71 7.90
C LEU A 47 14.56 -8.69 9.21
N CYS A 48 13.29 -9.07 9.21
CA CYS A 48 12.45 -9.09 10.41
C CYS A 48 12.68 -10.31 11.31
N ILE A 49 13.84 -10.98 11.20
CA ILE A 49 14.18 -12.10 12.09
C ILE A 49 14.29 -11.62 13.53
N VAL A 50 13.77 -12.45 14.42
CA VAL A 50 13.79 -12.27 15.88
C VAL A 50 14.11 -13.59 16.56
N GLU A 51 14.65 -13.55 17.76
CA GLU A 51 14.84 -14.74 18.58
C GLU A 51 13.59 -14.95 19.43
N VAL A 52 12.91 -16.07 19.21
CA VAL A 52 11.67 -16.44 19.92
C VAL A 52 11.96 -17.60 20.87
N SER A 53 11.57 -17.42 22.13
CA SER A 53 11.64 -18.46 23.15
C SER A 53 10.26 -18.84 23.65
N LYS A 54 9.96 -20.15 23.68
CA LYS A 54 8.74 -20.71 24.24
C LYS A 54 9.02 -22.08 24.86
N ASN A 55 8.56 -22.30 26.09
CA ASN A 55 8.72 -23.59 26.79
C ASN A 55 10.17 -24.12 26.80
N GLY A 56 11.16 -23.22 27.01
CA GLY A 56 12.58 -23.56 27.05
C GLY A 56 13.23 -23.83 25.68
N LYS A 57 12.51 -23.75 24.61
CA LYS A 57 13.04 -23.84 23.23
C LYS A 57 13.21 -22.46 22.63
N THR A 58 14.36 -22.22 21.98
CA THR A 58 14.68 -20.94 21.34
C THR A 58 14.99 -21.16 19.87
N ALA A 59 14.37 -20.36 19.01
CA ALA A 59 14.53 -20.38 17.55
C ALA A 59 14.66 -18.96 16.97
N ILE A 60 15.22 -18.86 15.75
CA ILE A 60 15.20 -17.62 14.96
C ILE A 60 14.02 -17.72 14.00
N GLU A 61 13.10 -16.79 14.11
CA GLU A 61 11.86 -16.74 13.34
C GLU A 61 11.66 -15.40 12.66
N THR A 62 10.79 -15.34 11.65
CA THR A 62 10.44 -14.09 10.97
C THR A 62 9.22 -13.45 11.64
N ALA A 63 9.41 -12.28 12.25
CA ALA A 63 8.37 -11.59 13.01
C ALA A 63 7.11 -11.27 12.16
N CYS A 64 7.26 -11.05 10.86
CA CYS A 64 6.13 -10.73 9.98
C CYS A 64 5.23 -11.91 9.64
N THR A 65 5.64 -13.14 9.93
CA THR A 65 4.85 -14.36 9.64
C THR A 65 4.60 -15.23 10.86
N TYR A 66 5.34 -14.99 11.96
CA TYR A 66 5.16 -15.76 13.17
C TYR A 66 4.02 -15.16 14.02
N PRO A 67 3.03 -15.98 14.44
CA PRO A 67 1.90 -15.49 15.23
C PRO A 67 2.34 -15.02 16.62
N ALA A 68 1.71 -13.95 17.10
CA ALA A 68 1.85 -13.52 18.49
C ALA A 68 1.00 -14.46 19.38
N GLU A 69 1.65 -15.23 20.25
CA GLU A 69 1.03 -16.21 21.12
C GLU A 69 1.34 -15.94 22.60
N ASP A 70 0.48 -16.48 23.48
CA ASP A 70 0.69 -16.36 24.92
C ASP A 70 2.01 -16.99 25.38
N GLY A 71 2.69 -16.27 26.26
CA GLY A 71 3.91 -16.75 26.90
C GLY A 71 5.16 -16.73 26.00
N LEU A 72 5.09 -16.14 24.81
CA LEU A 72 6.29 -15.92 23.99
C LEU A 72 7.22 -14.91 24.65
N GLU A 73 8.51 -15.19 24.60
CA GLU A 73 9.57 -14.24 24.89
C GLU A 73 10.37 -13.99 23.59
N VAL A 74 10.35 -12.73 23.13
CA VAL A 74 10.93 -12.32 21.86
C VAL A 74 12.08 -11.34 22.12
N LYS A 75 13.23 -11.58 21.49
CA LYS A 75 14.36 -10.64 21.47
C LYS A 75 14.58 -10.15 20.05
N THR A 76 14.52 -8.83 19.87
CA THR A 76 14.64 -8.21 18.55
C THR A 76 16.09 -7.92 18.17
N GLU A 77 17.01 -7.83 19.13
CA GLU A 77 18.42 -7.43 18.95
C GLU A 77 19.41 -8.36 19.67
N SER A 78 19.10 -9.66 19.81
CA SER A 78 20.08 -10.61 20.34
C SER A 78 21.31 -10.72 19.41
N ALA A 79 22.44 -11.21 19.95
CA ALA A 79 23.65 -11.40 19.13
C ALA A 79 23.40 -12.26 17.90
N ARG A 80 22.62 -13.34 18.05
CA ARG A 80 22.21 -14.22 16.92
C ARG A 80 21.35 -13.49 15.88
N VAL A 81 20.43 -12.64 16.31
CA VAL A 81 19.59 -11.84 15.41
C VAL A 81 20.44 -10.84 14.65
N ARG A 82 21.33 -10.11 15.32
CA ARG A 82 22.21 -9.14 14.65
C ARG A 82 23.13 -9.80 13.65
N GLU A 83 23.73 -10.93 13.99
CA GLU A 83 24.58 -11.70 13.08
C GLU A 83 23.80 -12.22 11.86
N GLY A 84 22.59 -12.75 12.07
CA GLY A 84 21.72 -13.20 10.99
C GLY A 84 21.30 -12.05 10.06
N ARG A 85 21.01 -10.85 10.60
CA ARG A 85 20.71 -9.67 9.76
C ARG A 85 21.93 -9.20 8.97
N LYS A 86 23.13 -9.21 9.57
CA LYS A 86 24.37 -8.89 8.84
C LYS A 86 24.53 -9.76 7.61
N LEU A 87 24.41 -11.07 7.76
CA LEU A 87 24.49 -12.01 6.64
C LEU A 87 23.45 -11.70 5.55
N VAL A 88 22.22 -11.39 5.93
CA VAL A 88 21.17 -11.02 4.98
C VAL A 88 21.51 -9.72 4.25
N ILE A 89 22.03 -8.72 4.94
CA ILE A 89 22.45 -7.43 4.37
C ILE A 89 23.63 -7.62 3.41
N GLU A 90 24.62 -8.46 3.76
CA GLU A 90 25.73 -8.83 2.86
C GLU A 90 25.22 -9.43 1.54
N LEU A 91 24.24 -10.33 1.61
CA LEU A 91 23.61 -10.90 0.41
C LEU A 91 22.86 -9.84 -0.42
N TYR A 92 22.20 -8.88 0.23
CA TYR A 92 21.58 -7.75 -0.47
C TYR A 92 22.60 -6.83 -1.11
N LEU A 93 23.71 -6.52 -0.45
CA LEU A 93 24.80 -5.74 -1.04
C LEU A 93 25.42 -6.44 -2.24
N ALA A 94 25.61 -7.77 -2.17
CA ALA A 94 26.12 -8.56 -3.30
C ALA A 94 25.20 -8.51 -4.53
N ARG A 95 23.89 -8.42 -4.31
CA ARG A 95 22.89 -8.30 -5.38
C ARG A 95 22.66 -6.87 -5.85
N CYS A 96 22.52 -5.93 -4.92
CA CYS A 96 22.05 -4.55 -5.17
C CYS A 96 22.96 -3.53 -4.46
N PRO A 97 24.24 -3.42 -4.83
CA PRO A 97 25.23 -2.59 -4.10
C PRO A 97 24.91 -1.09 -4.15
N ASN A 98 24.10 -0.66 -5.11
CA ASN A 98 23.79 0.75 -5.34
C ASN A 98 22.43 1.19 -4.79
N VAL A 99 21.72 0.31 -4.08
CA VAL A 99 20.42 0.62 -3.49
C VAL A 99 20.62 1.36 -2.16
N LYS A 100 20.11 2.60 -2.07
CA LYS A 100 20.30 3.49 -0.92
C LYS A 100 19.89 2.83 0.41
N ILE A 101 18.68 2.28 0.51
CA ILE A 101 18.18 1.65 1.74
C ILE A 101 19.02 0.44 2.17
N ILE A 102 19.66 -0.26 1.24
CA ILE A 102 20.56 -1.38 1.58
C ILE A 102 21.88 -0.87 2.13
N ARG A 103 22.41 0.23 1.61
CA ARG A 103 23.62 0.88 2.13
C ARG A 103 23.40 1.44 3.53
N GLU A 104 22.28 2.10 3.76
CA GLU A 104 21.89 2.61 5.08
C GLU A 104 21.81 1.46 6.12
N LEU A 105 21.19 0.34 5.76
CA LEU A 105 21.19 -0.85 6.60
C LEU A 105 22.60 -1.42 6.82
N ALA A 106 23.44 -1.43 5.80
CA ALA A 106 24.81 -1.91 5.92
C ALA A 106 25.63 -1.05 6.92
N GLU A 107 25.48 0.27 6.85
CA GLU A 107 26.10 1.19 7.82
C GLU A 107 25.58 0.95 9.24
N GLU A 108 24.28 0.83 9.43
CA GLU A 108 23.64 0.59 10.73
C GLU A 108 24.13 -0.72 11.38
N TYR A 109 24.26 -1.79 10.58
CA TYR A 109 24.70 -3.10 11.09
C TYR A 109 26.22 -3.31 11.02
N GLY A 110 26.99 -2.32 10.55
CA GLY A 110 28.45 -2.39 10.45
C GLY A 110 28.93 -3.43 9.43
N VAL A 111 28.24 -3.56 8.32
CA VAL A 111 28.61 -4.41 7.18
C VAL A 111 29.45 -3.59 6.21
N THR A 112 30.77 -3.84 6.18
CA THR A 112 31.74 -3.11 5.33
C THR A 112 32.10 -3.83 4.05
N GLU A 113 31.93 -5.14 4.04
CA GLU A 113 32.24 -5.99 2.89
C GLU A 113 30.99 -6.74 2.44
N SER A 114 30.83 -6.89 1.13
CA SER A 114 29.80 -7.74 0.56
C SER A 114 30.36 -9.09 0.17
N ALA A 115 29.52 -10.13 0.15
CA ALA A 115 29.79 -11.34 -0.60
C ALA A 115 30.13 -10.97 -2.07
N PRO A 116 30.80 -11.85 -2.85
CA PRO A 116 31.09 -11.57 -4.26
C PRO A 116 29.84 -11.09 -5.01
N GLN A 117 29.99 -10.05 -5.82
CA GLN A 117 28.88 -9.47 -6.55
C GLN A 117 28.15 -10.53 -7.40
N MET A 118 26.87 -10.69 -7.12
CA MET A 118 26.01 -11.69 -7.81
C MET A 118 25.02 -11.04 -8.77
N GLY A 119 24.76 -9.74 -8.61
CA GLY A 119 23.86 -8.97 -9.46
C GLY A 119 24.59 -8.29 -10.64
N LYS A 120 23.82 -7.78 -11.58
CA LYS A 120 24.33 -6.88 -12.61
C LYS A 120 24.60 -5.49 -12.00
N ASP A 121 25.54 -4.74 -12.57
CA ASP A 121 25.96 -3.43 -12.04
C ASP A 121 24.81 -2.42 -11.78
N ASN A 122 23.70 -2.59 -12.49
CA ASN A 122 22.50 -1.73 -12.39
C ASN A 122 21.30 -2.47 -11.80
N ASP A 123 21.50 -3.53 -11.02
CA ASP A 123 20.39 -4.21 -10.36
C ASP A 123 19.97 -3.43 -9.09
N TYR A 124 18.80 -2.84 -9.13
CA TYR A 124 18.19 -2.12 -8.01
C TYR A 124 17.00 -2.86 -7.40
N CYS A 125 16.66 -4.04 -7.91
CA CYS A 125 15.52 -4.83 -7.44
C CYS A 125 15.94 -5.84 -6.39
N ILE A 126 15.51 -5.65 -5.16
CA ILE A 126 15.74 -6.56 -4.01
C ILE A 126 14.77 -7.76 -3.98
N LEU A 127 13.94 -7.94 -4.99
CA LEU A 127 12.96 -9.03 -5.11
C LEU A 127 12.02 -9.16 -3.90
N CYS A 128 11.71 -8.06 -3.22
CA CYS A 128 10.84 -8.06 -2.03
C CYS A 128 9.40 -8.48 -2.32
N GLY A 129 8.97 -8.42 -3.58
CA GLY A 129 7.65 -8.83 -4.03
C GLY A 129 6.50 -7.87 -3.72
N LEU A 130 6.75 -6.72 -3.10
CA LEU A 130 5.68 -5.75 -2.77
C LEU A 130 4.89 -5.30 -4.00
N CYS A 131 5.58 -4.98 -5.10
CA CYS A 131 4.94 -4.53 -6.34
C CYS A 131 4.06 -5.62 -6.98
N VAL A 132 4.56 -6.86 -7.03
CA VAL A 132 3.82 -8.02 -7.55
C VAL A 132 2.57 -8.27 -6.71
N ARG A 133 2.72 -8.27 -5.39
CA ARG A 133 1.63 -8.53 -4.46
C ARG A 133 0.61 -7.39 -4.45
N ALA A 134 1.04 -6.14 -4.48
CA ALA A 134 0.13 -5.00 -4.62
C ALA A 134 -0.70 -5.12 -5.92
N CYS A 135 -0.07 -5.50 -7.03
CA CYS A 135 -0.76 -5.69 -8.30
C CYS A 135 -1.77 -6.84 -8.27
N ASN A 136 -1.46 -7.93 -7.56
CA ASN A 136 -2.30 -9.13 -7.51
C ASN A 136 -3.34 -9.11 -6.39
N GLU A 137 -2.96 -8.69 -5.18
CA GLU A 137 -3.81 -8.78 -3.98
C GLU A 137 -4.74 -7.57 -3.84
N VAL A 138 -4.22 -6.36 -4.07
CA VAL A 138 -4.96 -5.10 -3.88
C VAL A 138 -5.59 -4.61 -5.17
N VAL A 139 -4.76 -4.37 -6.19
CA VAL A 139 -5.22 -3.84 -7.48
C VAL A 139 -5.97 -4.90 -8.29
N LYS A 140 -5.63 -6.17 -8.12
CA LYS A 140 -6.21 -7.32 -8.85
C LYS A 140 -6.11 -7.17 -10.37
N ALA A 141 -5.02 -6.57 -10.86
CA ALA A 141 -4.76 -6.44 -12.29
C ALA A 141 -3.96 -7.65 -12.84
N GLY A 142 -3.09 -8.25 -12.02
CA GLY A 142 -2.30 -9.41 -12.45
C GLY A 142 -1.23 -9.11 -13.51
N ALA A 143 -0.91 -7.82 -13.71
CA ALA A 143 -0.10 -7.35 -14.83
C ALA A 143 1.39 -7.67 -14.70
N ILE A 144 1.89 -7.95 -13.49
CA ILE A 144 3.29 -8.22 -13.21
C ILE A 144 3.46 -9.41 -12.29
N GLN A 145 4.56 -10.15 -12.49
CA GLN A 145 4.86 -11.37 -11.75
C GLN A 145 6.37 -11.57 -11.60
N PHE A 146 6.77 -12.58 -10.84
CA PHE A 146 8.15 -13.06 -10.86
C PHE A 146 8.40 -13.94 -12.09
N ALA A 147 9.51 -13.68 -12.79
CA ALA A 147 10.01 -14.47 -13.90
C ALA A 147 11.44 -14.95 -13.62
N GLY A 148 11.84 -16.05 -14.25
CA GLY A 148 13.16 -16.65 -14.06
C GLY A 148 13.38 -17.31 -12.69
N SER A 149 14.60 -17.75 -12.43
CA SER A 149 14.98 -18.43 -11.19
C SER A 149 16.41 -18.10 -10.77
N GLY A 150 16.74 -18.32 -9.50
CA GLY A 150 18.05 -18.05 -8.92
C GLY A 150 18.49 -16.60 -9.11
N ILE A 151 19.70 -16.38 -9.60
CA ILE A 151 20.26 -15.05 -9.88
C ILE A 151 19.56 -14.31 -11.01
N ASN A 152 18.90 -15.06 -11.92
CA ASN A 152 18.15 -14.51 -13.04
C ASN A 152 16.69 -14.19 -12.71
N LYS A 153 16.28 -14.34 -11.45
CA LYS A 153 14.93 -13.99 -11.04
C LYS A 153 14.72 -12.48 -11.11
N ILE A 154 13.66 -12.07 -11.79
CA ILE A 154 13.26 -10.68 -11.99
C ILE A 154 11.77 -10.50 -11.71
N VAL A 155 11.34 -9.26 -11.58
CA VAL A 155 9.92 -8.89 -11.68
C VAL A 155 9.69 -8.40 -13.08
N ASP A 156 8.70 -8.95 -13.77
CA ASP A 156 8.39 -8.61 -15.15
C ASP A 156 6.92 -8.81 -15.47
N SER A 157 6.52 -8.33 -16.64
CA SER A 157 5.24 -8.66 -17.27
C SER A 157 5.25 -10.09 -17.84
N PRO A 158 4.09 -10.71 -18.04
CA PRO A 158 4.01 -12.03 -18.65
C PRO A 158 4.74 -12.08 -20.00
N PHE A 159 5.57 -13.09 -20.18
CA PHE A 159 6.33 -13.36 -21.42
C PHE A 159 7.26 -12.23 -21.87
N HIS A 160 7.69 -11.34 -20.96
CA HIS A 160 8.55 -10.17 -21.26
C HIS A 160 7.95 -9.24 -22.34
N LYS A 161 6.64 -9.13 -22.39
CA LYS A 161 5.90 -8.27 -23.31
C LYS A 161 5.33 -7.05 -22.57
N THR A 162 4.77 -6.12 -23.33
CA THR A 162 3.96 -5.02 -22.74
C THR A 162 2.90 -5.60 -21.82
N ALA A 163 2.77 -5.04 -20.64
CA ALA A 163 1.81 -5.50 -19.63
C ALA A 163 0.39 -5.03 -20.02
N GLU A 164 -0.28 -5.74 -20.93
CA GLU A 164 -1.60 -5.39 -21.45
C GLU A 164 -2.67 -5.23 -20.36
N ASP A 165 -2.57 -6.03 -19.27
CA ASP A 165 -3.47 -5.94 -18.11
C ASP A 165 -3.12 -4.79 -17.15
N CYS A 166 -2.04 -4.04 -17.40
CA CYS A 166 -1.63 -2.94 -16.56
C CYS A 166 -2.55 -1.73 -16.78
N ILE A 167 -3.20 -1.29 -15.71
CA ILE A 167 -4.08 -0.11 -15.71
C ILE A 167 -3.35 1.18 -15.31
N ALA A 168 -2.03 1.16 -15.26
CA ALA A 168 -1.14 2.26 -14.86
C ALA A 168 -1.56 2.97 -13.54
N CYS A 169 -2.10 2.24 -12.57
CA CYS A 169 -2.52 2.81 -11.29
C CYS A 169 -1.36 3.41 -10.48
N GLY A 170 -0.12 2.95 -10.72
CA GLY A 170 1.08 3.43 -10.03
C GLY A 170 1.35 2.80 -8.66
N SER A 171 0.52 1.88 -8.17
CA SER A 171 0.69 1.24 -6.86
C SER A 171 2.04 0.52 -6.73
N CYS A 172 2.52 -0.10 -7.80
CA CYS A 172 3.84 -0.76 -7.83
C CYS A 172 5.00 0.23 -7.67
N ALA A 173 4.91 1.43 -8.24
CA ALA A 173 5.91 2.49 -8.08
C ALA A 173 5.87 3.07 -6.66
N PHE A 174 4.67 3.29 -6.13
CA PHE A 174 4.46 3.84 -4.77
C PHE A 174 5.01 2.91 -3.68
N ILE A 175 4.76 1.60 -3.78
CA ILE A 175 5.14 0.63 -2.74
C ILE A 175 6.59 0.16 -2.84
N CYS A 176 7.31 0.49 -3.91
CA CYS A 176 8.67 0.01 -4.15
C CYS A 176 9.68 0.65 -3.21
N PRO A 177 10.31 -0.09 -2.29
CA PRO A 177 11.24 0.49 -1.30
C PRO A 177 12.54 0.98 -1.92
N THR A 178 12.89 0.51 -3.12
CA THR A 178 14.11 0.93 -3.83
C THR A 178 13.85 2.02 -4.86
N GLY A 179 12.57 2.34 -5.12
CA GLY A 179 12.18 3.35 -6.10
C GLY A 179 12.57 3.03 -7.55
N ILE A 180 12.87 1.75 -7.86
CA ILE A 180 13.28 1.37 -9.22
C ILE A 180 12.14 1.48 -10.23
N ILE A 181 10.89 1.31 -9.79
CA ILE A 181 9.75 1.41 -10.69
C ILE A 181 9.43 2.88 -10.92
N LYS A 182 9.52 3.31 -12.16
CA LYS A 182 9.32 4.70 -12.55
C LYS A 182 7.93 4.90 -13.14
N LYS A 183 7.21 5.85 -12.55
CA LYS A 183 5.93 6.35 -13.03
C LYS A 183 6.13 7.80 -13.47
N ASN A 184 5.80 8.10 -14.70
CA ASN A 184 5.83 9.46 -15.23
C ASN A 184 4.40 9.87 -15.64
N ASP A 185 4.01 11.04 -15.22
CA ASP A 185 2.81 11.70 -15.73
C ASP A 185 3.28 12.76 -16.73
N LEU A 186 3.13 12.44 -18.01
CA LEU A 186 3.52 13.33 -19.11
C LEU A 186 2.45 14.41 -19.24
N SER A 187 2.86 15.65 -19.06
CA SER A 187 1.96 16.80 -19.25
C SER A 187 1.52 16.86 -20.71
N ALA A 188 0.24 17.14 -20.93
CA ALA A 188 -0.20 17.52 -22.24
C ALA A 188 0.60 18.73 -22.73
N THR A 189 1.12 18.64 -23.92
CA THR A 189 1.53 19.85 -24.64
C THR A 189 0.28 20.68 -24.82
N SER A 190 0.24 21.86 -24.19
CA SER A 190 -0.89 22.77 -24.31
C SER A 190 -0.97 23.24 -25.76
N VAL A 191 -1.79 22.57 -26.57
CA VAL A 191 -2.19 23.13 -27.85
C VAL A 191 -3.34 24.08 -27.53
N CYS A 192 -2.95 25.32 -27.23
CA CYS A 192 -3.90 26.41 -27.08
C CYS A 192 -4.29 26.90 -28.49
N THR A 193 -5.54 26.68 -28.87
CA THR A 193 -6.16 27.45 -29.96
C THR A 193 -6.78 28.71 -29.33
N PRO A 194 -6.97 29.81 -30.12
CA PRO A 194 -7.58 31.04 -29.58
C PRO A 194 -8.96 30.86 -28.93
N GLU A 195 -9.60 29.74 -29.17
CA GLU A 195 -10.98 29.45 -28.73
C GLU A 195 -11.09 28.41 -27.61
N SER A 196 -10.06 27.62 -27.36
CA SER A 196 -10.02 26.67 -26.22
C SER A 196 -8.60 26.19 -25.91
N CYS A 197 -8.18 26.30 -24.66
CA CYS A 197 -7.03 25.61 -24.12
C CYS A 197 -7.52 24.30 -23.47
N SER A 198 -7.45 23.20 -24.19
CA SER A 198 -7.69 21.89 -23.62
C SER A 198 -6.36 21.13 -23.54
N PRO A 199 -5.96 20.61 -22.38
CA PRO A 199 -4.82 19.74 -22.27
C PRO A 199 -5.15 18.40 -22.95
N THR A 200 -4.95 18.35 -24.28
CA THR A 200 -5.11 17.11 -25.03
C THR A 200 -3.83 16.29 -24.94
N GLY A 201 -3.93 15.07 -24.47
CA GLY A 201 -2.83 14.11 -24.54
C GLY A 201 -2.03 13.88 -23.26
N ALA A 202 -2.51 14.30 -22.08
CA ALA A 202 -1.86 13.90 -20.83
C ALA A 202 -1.92 12.38 -20.67
N GLN A 203 -0.76 11.77 -20.41
CA GLN A 203 -0.60 10.33 -20.34
C GLN A 203 0.19 9.95 -19.09
N ARG A 204 -0.09 8.76 -18.56
CA ARG A 204 0.73 8.13 -17.52
C ARG A 204 1.49 6.97 -18.13
N GLU A 205 2.80 7.01 -17.93
CA GLU A 205 3.71 5.96 -18.34
C GLU A 205 4.24 5.20 -17.12
N ILE A 206 4.31 3.88 -17.22
CA ILE A 206 5.07 3.02 -16.31
C ILE A 206 6.21 2.41 -17.11
N LEU A 207 7.37 3.04 -17.02
CA LEU A 207 8.56 2.72 -17.85
C LEU A 207 8.96 1.26 -17.77
N ASN A 208 8.99 0.69 -16.57
CA ASN A 208 9.41 -0.70 -16.35
C ASN A 208 8.51 -1.73 -17.05
N TRP A 209 7.27 -1.38 -17.33
CA TRP A 209 6.28 -2.28 -17.95
C TRP A 209 5.92 -1.89 -19.38
N GLN A 210 6.54 -0.84 -19.91
CA GLN A 210 6.28 -0.30 -21.27
C GLN A 210 4.78 -0.01 -21.49
N VAL A 211 4.14 0.55 -20.48
CA VAL A 211 2.70 0.83 -20.48
C VAL A 211 2.47 2.33 -20.45
N GLU A 212 1.56 2.78 -21.32
CA GLU A 212 1.16 4.17 -21.44
C GLU A 212 -0.38 4.25 -21.56
N HIS A 213 -0.99 5.07 -20.72
CA HIS A 213 -2.44 5.29 -20.74
C HIS A 213 -2.80 6.76 -20.62
N LYS A 214 -3.84 7.16 -21.35
CA LYS A 214 -4.42 8.51 -21.25
C LYS A 214 -4.94 8.78 -19.86
N LEU A 215 -4.69 9.99 -19.37
CA LEU A 215 -5.25 10.49 -18.13
C LEU A 215 -6.60 11.17 -18.39
N LYS A 216 -7.57 10.88 -17.53
CA LYS A 216 -8.84 11.61 -17.52
C LYS A 216 -8.60 13.03 -16.99
N VAL A 217 -9.20 13.99 -17.67
CA VAL A 217 -9.13 15.41 -17.30
C VAL A 217 -10.34 15.76 -16.45
N CYS A 218 -10.10 16.48 -15.36
CA CYS A 218 -11.14 16.95 -14.47
C CYS A 218 -11.98 18.07 -15.14
N SER A 219 -13.30 17.92 -15.18
CA SER A 219 -14.19 18.93 -15.75
C SER A 219 -14.24 20.26 -14.98
N LYS A 220 -13.83 20.26 -13.69
CA LYS A 220 -13.86 21.45 -12.82
C LYS A 220 -12.55 22.24 -12.86
N CYS A 221 -11.38 21.59 -12.76
CA CYS A 221 -10.09 22.27 -12.70
C CYS A 221 -9.22 22.10 -13.95
N GLY A 222 -9.63 21.28 -14.92
CA GLY A 222 -8.88 21.04 -16.16
C GLY A 222 -7.61 20.17 -15.96
N ASN A 223 -7.28 19.74 -14.76
CA ASN A 223 -6.09 18.96 -14.51
C ASN A 223 -6.29 17.47 -14.85
N PRO A 224 -5.33 16.83 -15.53
CA PRO A 224 -5.30 15.38 -15.67
C PRO A 224 -4.98 14.72 -14.32
N TYR A 225 -5.65 13.59 -13.98
CA TYR A 225 -5.51 13.06 -12.63
C TYR A 225 -5.37 11.54 -12.51
N ALA A 226 -6.03 10.74 -13.37
CA ALA A 226 -5.94 9.28 -13.27
C ALA A 226 -6.08 8.61 -14.63
N PRO A 227 -5.42 7.44 -14.85
CA PRO A 227 -5.58 6.68 -16.10
C PRO A 227 -7.01 6.18 -16.29
N GLU A 228 -7.52 6.29 -17.51
CA GLU A 228 -8.88 5.84 -17.84
C GLU A 228 -9.14 4.36 -17.49
N PRO A 229 -8.23 3.40 -17.78
CA PRO A 229 -8.45 1.99 -17.40
C PRO A 229 -8.54 1.79 -15.87
N HIS A 230 -7.81 2.59 -15.09
CA HIS A 230 -7.90 2.54 -13.62
C HIS A 230 -9.29 2.97 -13.15
N LEU A 231 -9.80 4.09 -13.67
CA LEU A 231 -11.14 4.58 -13.34
C LEU A 231 -12.24 3.61 -13.76
N GLN A 232 -12.13 3.01 -14.94
CA GLN A 232 -13.06 1.99 -15.42
C GLN A 232 -13.09 0.76 -14.51
N LYS A 233 -11.93 0.32 -14.01
CA LYS A 233 -11.85 -0.79 -13.07
C LYS A 233 -12.56 -0.46 -11.76
N ILE A 234 -12.32 0.72 -11.18
CA ILE A 234 -12.98 1.17 -9.95
C ILE A 234 -14.50 1.28 -10.18
N THR A 235 -14.93 1.88 -11.28
CA THR A 235 -16.34 1.98 -11.67
C THR A 235 -17.02 0.60 -11.62
N ARG A 236 -16.42 -0.41 -12.24
CA ARG A 236 -16.97 -1.77 -12.27
C ARG A 236 -16.94 -2.45 -10.90
N GLN A 237 -15.86 -2.26 -10.15
CA GLN A 237 -15.68 -2.93 -8.85
C GLN A 237 -16.64 -2.43 -7.79
N TYR A 238 -16.94 -1.13 -7.78
CA TYR A 238 -17.76 -0.48 -6.75
C TYR A 238 -19.10 0.05 -7.28
N ASN A 239 -19.42 -0.27 -8.54
CA ASN A 239 -20.68 0.13 -9.20
C ASN A 239 -20.95 1.65 -9.17
N PHE A 240 -19.88 2.46 -9.31
CA PHE A 240 -20.05 3.91 -9.43
C PHE A 240 -20.67 4.30 -10.78
N LEU A 241 -21.42 5.40 -10.79
CA LEU A 241 -21.88 6.00 -12.05
C LEU A 241 -20.68 6.53 -12.85
N PRO A 242 -20.67 6.40 -14.18
CA PRO A 242 -19.55 6.87 -15.02
C PRO A 242 -19.22 8.36 -14.83
N GLU A 243 -20.22 9.19 -14.55
CA GLU A 243 -20.10 10.63 -14.32
C GLU A 243 -19.33 10.97 -13.06
N PHE A 244 -19.30 10.06 -12.07
CA PHE A 244 -18.59 10.24 -10.81
C PHE A 244 -17.11 10.63 -11.04
N PHE A 245 -16.48 10.05 -12.05
CA PHE A 245 -15.10 10.36 -12.41
C PHE A 245 -14.93 11.52 -13.39
N ASN A 246 -15.94 12.37 -13.61
CA ASN A 246 -15.75 13.61 -14.37
C ASN A 246 -15.03 14.69 -13.56
N ILE A 247 -15.03 14.57 -12.23
CA ILE A 247 -14.38 15.50 -11.30
C ILE A 247 -13.32 14.75 -10.51
N CYS A 248 -12.11 15.31 -10.41
CA CYS A 248 -11.02 14.71 -9.60
C CYS A 248 -11.33 14.78 -8.10
N ALA A 249 -10.68 13.93 -7.31
CA ALA A 249 -10.89 13.86 -5.85
C ALA A 249 -10.69 15.22 -5.15
N SER A 250 -9.69 15.99 -5.57
CA SER A 250 -9.40 17.32 -4.99
C SER A 250 -10.47 18.39 -5.28
N CYS A 251 -11.29 18.18 -6.31
CA CYS A 251 -12.36 19.11 -6.70
C CYS A 251 -13.75 18.67 -6.22
N ARG A 252 -13.88 17.47 -5.67
CA ARG A 252 -15.12 17.00 -5.07
C ARG A 252 -15.33 17.68 -3.72
N GLN A 253 -16.55 18.01 -3.43
CA GLN A 253 -16.95 18.49 -2.11
C GLN A 253 -17.39 17.27 -1.30
N TYR A 254 -17.00 17.21 -0.04
CA TYR A 254 -17.51 16.18 0.86
C TYR A 254 -18.96 16.50 1.25
N PRO A 255 -19.81 15.49 1.39
CA PRO A 255 -21.18 15.69 1.83
C PRO A 255 -21.17 16.24 3.27
N VAL A 256 -22.05 17.21 3.51
CA VAL A 256 -22.24 17.84 4.82
C VAL A 256 -23.60 17.41 5.39
N VAL A 257 -23.61 17.06 6.66
CA VAL A 257 -24.84 16.68 7.36
C VAL A 257 -25.45 17.91 8.05
N ASP A 258 -26.70 18.23 7.70
CA ASP A 258 -27.53 19.16 8.42
C ASP A 258 -28.11 18.45 9.65
N GLU A 259 -27.51 18.69 10.80
CA GLU A 259 -27.86 18.00 12.05
C GLU A 259 -29.30 18.31 12.53
N GLU A 260 -29.84 19.49 12.21
CA GLU A 260 -31.19 19.85 12.58
C GLU A 260 -32.22 18.99 11.83
N LYS A 261 -31.93 18.64 10.58
CA LYS A 261 -32.79 17.79 9.74
C LYS A 261 -32.54 16.30 9.93
N CYS A 262 -31.35 15.93 10.41
CA CYS A 262 -30.97 14.52 10.52
C CYS A 262 -31.76 13.83 11.63
N LEU A 263 -32.49 12.77 11.27
CA LEU A 263 -33.27 11.95 12.21
C LEU A 263 -32.47 10.74 12.77
N GLY A 264 -31.22 10.55 12.38
CA GLY A 264 -30.43 9.38 12.80
C GLY A 264 -30.97 8.04 12.31
N CYS A 265 -31.68 8.00 11.19
CA CYS A 265 -32.34 6.80 10.68
C CYS A 265 -31.37 5.74 10.11
N GLY A 266 -30.10 6.08 9.85
CA GLY A 266 -29.07 5.15 9.37
C GLY A 266 -29.10 4.85 7.86
N GLY A 267 -30.09 5.31 7.09
CA GLY A 267 -30.22 5.00 5.66
C GLY A 267 -28.98 5.39 4.84
N CYS A 268 -28.34 6.52 5.14
CA CYS A 268 -27.11 6.97 4.50
C CYS A 268 -25.92 6.06 4.82
N MET A 269 -25.84 5.54 6.04
CA MET A 269 -24.78 4.64 6.50
C MET A 269 -24.86 3.28 5.82
N GLU A 270 -26.07 2.66 5.78
CA GLU A 270 -26.30 1.36 5.17
C GLU A 270 -26.01 1.35 3.66
N ASN A 271 -26.17 2.49 3.00
CA ASN A 271 -25.98 2.62 1.56
C ASN A 271 -24.63 3.28 1.19
N CYS A 272 -23.75 3.54 2.15
CA CYS A 272 -22.41 4.03 1.86
C CYS A 272 -21.52 2.90 1.30
N PRO A 273 -21.06 2.98 0.03
CA PRO A 273 -20.33 1.89 -0.61
C PRO A 273 -18.97 1.60 0.04
N ILE A 274 -18.46 2.52 0.85
CA ILE A 274 -17.14 2.44 1.49
C ILE A 274 -17.19 2.56 3.02
N GLY A 275 -18.39 2.64 3.61
CA GLY A 275 -18.56 2.71 5.05
C GLY A 275 -18.01 3.98 5.71
N ALA A 276 -18.03 5.12 5.01
CA ALA A 276 -17.50 6.39 5.52
C ALA A 276 -18.50 7.20 6.36
N LEU A 277 -19.60 6.59 6.82
CA LEU A 277 -20.58 7.23 7.70
C LEU A 277 -20.86 6.35 8.92
N GLU A 278 -21.01 7.01 10.07
CA GLU A 278 -21.46 6.39 11.31
C GLU A 278 -22.57 7.22 11.95
N LEU A 279 -23.32 6.63 12.88
CA LEU A 279 -24.26 7.33 13.71
C LEU A 279 -23.62 7.65 15.06
N GLU A 280 -23.39 8.92 15.33
CA GLU A 280 -22.98 9.37 16.68
C GLU A 280 -24.18 9.37 17.62
N ASP A 281 -24.03 8.71 18.75
CA ASP A 281 -25.02 8.71 19.84
C ASP A 281 -24.75 9.91 20.75
N ARG A 282 -25.72 10.84 20.79
CA ARG A 282 -25.65 12.07 21.64
C ARG A 282 -26.47 11.96 22.94
N GLY A 283 -26.95 10.76 23.20
CA GLY A 283 -27.73 10.42 24.38
C GLY A 283 -29.24 10.31 24.11
N GLY A 284 -29.88 9.35 24.74
CA GLY A 284 -31.30 9.06 24.57
C GLY A 284 -31.59 8.50 23.16
N TYR A 285 -32.50 9.17 22.45
CA TYR A 285 -32.86 8.81 21.05
C TYR A 285 -32.18 9.72 20.01
N ASP A 286 -31.32 10.65 20.45
CA ASP A 286 -30.66 11.59 19.53
C ASP A 286 -29.41 11.01 18.92
N LYS A 287 -29.54 10.52 17.67
CA LYS A 287 -28.43 10.04 16.86
C LYS A 287 -28.29 10.91 15.62
N LYS A 288 -27.07 11.24 15.24
CA LYS A 288 -26.77 12.05 14.06
C LYS A 288 -25.77 11.31 13.17
N ALA A 289 -25.95 11.44 11.86
CA ALA A 289 -24.97 10.90 10.93
C ALA A 289 -23.69 11.77 10.96
N HIS A 290 -22.55 11.10 10.99
CA HIS A 290 -21.23 11.72 10.87
C HIS A 290 -20.49 11.17 9.67
N VAL A 291 -19.84 12.05 8.88
CA VAL A 291 -19.06 11.69 7.70
C VAL A 291 -17.58 11.76 8.02
N PHE A 292 -16.87 10.63 7.90
CA PHE A 292 -15.41 10.60 8.02
C PHE A 292 -14.77 11.03 6.71
N ASN A 293 -14.41 12.30 6.58
CA ASN A 293 -13.86 12.87 5.36
C ASN A 293 -12.59 12.17 4.86
N GLU A 294 -11.78 11.63 5.76
CA GLU A 294 -10.58 10.83 5.44
C GLU A 294 -10.89 9.51 4.71
N ASN A 295 -12.06 8.94 4.96
CA ASN A 295 -12.51 7.70 4.34
C ASN A 295 -13.52 7.99 3.20
N CYS A 296 -14.09 9.17 3.14
CA CYS A 296 -15.13 9.52 2.18
C CYS A 296 -14.56 9.79 0.79
N THR A 297 -15.16 9.18 -0.23
CA THR A 297 -14.82 9.45 -1.64
C THR A 297 -15.59 10.60 -2.25
N ALA A 298 -16.46 11.26 -1.49
CA ALA A 298 -17.39 12.28 -1.98
C ALA A 298 -18.22 11.80 -3.18
N CYS A 299 -18.77 10.58 -3.09
CA CYS A 299 -19.62 10.01 -4.16
C CYS A 299 -21.07 10.49 -4.09
N HIS A 300 -21.46 11.14 -3.00
CA HIS A 300 -22.81 11.67 -2.76
C HIS A 300 -23.96 10.63 -2.78
N THR A 301 -23.66 9.34 -2.83
CA THR A 301 -24.69 8.29 -2.77
C THR A 301 -25.56 8.43 -1.52
N CYS A 302 -24.99 8.87 -0.39
CA CYS A 302 -25.73 9.07 0.85
C CYS A 302 -26.83 10.13 0.76
N GLU A 303 -26.75 11.07 -0.16
CA GLU A 303 -27.80 12.10 -0.38
C GLU A 303 -29.07 11.47 -0.94
N ASP A 304 -28.94 10.54 -1.90
CA ASP A 304 -30.08 9.87 -2.55
C ASP A 304 -30.89 9.00 -1.57
N TYR A 305 -30.22 8.51 -0.52
CA TYR A 305 -30.85 7.66 0.51
C TYR A 305 -31.22 8.42 1.78
N CYS A 306 -31.10 9.74 1.80
CA CYS A 306 -31.52 10.55 2.93
C CYS A 306 -32.97 11.01 2.78
N PRO A 307 -33.96 10.42 3.50
CA PRO A 307 -35.37 10.77 3.35
C PRO A 307 -35.67 12.22 3.77
N MET A 308 -34.82 12.78 4.64
CA MET A 308 -34.98 14.14 5.14
C MET A 308 -34.15 15.16 4.36
N ARG A 309 -33.40 14.73 3.32
CA ARG A 309 -32.45 15.61 2.61
C ARG A 309 -31.53 16.37 3.57
N ALA A 310 -31.13 15.71 4.63
CA ALA A 310 -30.22 16.26 5.64
C ALA A 310 -28.73 16.15 5.23
N ILE A 311 -28.43 15.57 4.07
CA ILE A 311 -27.07 15.43 3.53
C ILE A 311 -27.05 16.12 2.19
N SER A 312 -26.05 16.97 1.96
CA SER A 312 -25.85 17.72 0.71
C SER A 312 -24.38 17.86 0.36
#